data_8ae0cb966f6196fa1c63ed1de9c06103
#
_entry.id   8ae0cb966f6196fa1c63ed1de9c06103
#
_cell.length_a   1.000
_cell.length_b   1.000
_cell.length_c   1.000
_cell.angle_alpha   90.00
_cell.angle_beta   90.00
_cell.angle_gamma   90.00
#
_symmetry.space_group_name_H-M   'P 1'
#
loop_
_entity.id
_entity.type
_entity.pdbx_description
1 polymer ?
#
loop_
_entity_poly.entity_id
_entity_poly.type
_entity_poly.pdbx_seq_one_letter_code
_entity_poly.pdbx_strand_id
1 'polypeptide(L)'
;MQTKFNYVKPSECNIDYHNLINYAKRLENQDIPMHSLIIMRGNNICMESYYKPYDNNSLHRMFSMTKSLVSLGIGCLYGEHKLSLDDHIVDYFKDKLPQNGAYDYMKMLTIRDMLTMRTCHDSTTYKTAGITDWVGSFFTVKPVHAPGTQFSYDTSSTH
;
A
#
# COMPACT_ATOMS: atom_id res chain seq x y z
N MET A 1 -4.52 14.45 18.56
CA MET A 1 -4.97 15.69 17.91
C MET A 1 -5.80 15.30 16.69
N GLN A 2 -7.12 15.53 16.72
CA GLN A 2 -7.99 15.15 15.59
C GLN A 2 -7.82 16.23 14.51
N THR A 3 -7.15 15.92 13.43
CA THR A 3 -7.03 16.83 12.27
C THR A 3 -8.37 16.86 11.57
N LYS A 4 -9.13 17.93 11.79
CA LYS A 4 -10.41 18.11 11.10
C LYS A 4 -10.12 18.70 9.71
N PHE A 5 -10.56 18.03 8.67
CA PHE A 5 -10.56 18.59 7.33
C PHE A 5 -11.55 19.74 7.23
N ASN A 6 -11.18 20.79 6.51
CA ASN A 6 -12.06 21.94 6.28
C ASN A 6 -12.69 21.79 4.88
N TYR A 7 -13.98 22.07 4.79
CA TYR A 7 -14.65 22.18 3.49
C TYR A 7 -14.59 23.65 3.06
N VAL A 8 -14.00 23.91 1.91
CA VAL A 8 -13.76 25.24 1.38
C VAL A 8 -14.15 25.33 -0.09
N LYS A 9 -14.36 26.54 -0.60
CA LYS A 9 -14.57 26.74 -2.04
C LYS A 9 -13.26 26.45 -2.79
N PRO A 10 -13.31 25.91 -4.01
CA PRO A 10 -12.13 25.67 -4.84
C PRO A 10 -11.22 26.89 -5.01
N SER A 11 -11.82 28.09 -5.14
CA SER A 11 -11.09 29.34 -5.26
C SER A 11 -10.20 29.68 -4.05
N GLU A 12 -10.59 29.24 -2.85
CA GLU A 12 -9.79 29.39 -1.62
C GLU A 12 -8.55 28.50 -1.62
N CYS A 13 -8.56 27.47 -2.48
CA CYS A 13 -7.44 26.59 -2.74
C CYS A 13 -6.66 26.96 -4.02
N ASN A 14 -6.90 28.13 -4.62
CA ASN A 14 -6.37 28.51 -5.93
C ASN A 14 -6.66 27.44 -7.01
N ILE A 15 -7.86 26.89 -6.99
CA ILE A 15 -8.33 25.92 -7.99
C ILE A 15 -9.55 26.53 -8.68
N ASP A 16 -9.50 26.59 -10.01
CA ASP A 16 -10.67 26.97 -10.80
C ASP A 16 -11.69 25.82 -10.77
N TYR A 17 -12.92 26.12 -10.32
CA TYR A 17 -13.99 25.13 -10.22
C TYR A 17 -14.37 24.54 -11.60
N HIS A 18 -14.20 25.27 -12.69
CA HIS A 18 -14.42 24.76 -14.04
C HIS A 18 -13.49 23.59 -14.36
N ASN A 19 -12.23 23.65 -13.90
CA ASN A 19 -11.30 22.54 -14.07
C ASN A 19 -11.74 21.30 -13.30
N LEU A 20 -12.31 21.46 -12.11
CA LEU A 20 -12.85 20.33 -11.33
C LEU A 20 -14.04 19.68 -12.01
N ILE A 21 -14.98 20.50 -12.49
CA ILE A 21 -16.16 20.01 -13.22
C ILE A 21 -15.72 19.31 -14.52
N ASN A 22 -14.81 19.91 -15.28
CA ASN A 22 -14.31 19.34 -16.52
C ASN A 22 -13.58 18.00 -16.25
N TYR A 23 -12.83 17.90 -15.14
CA TYR A 23 -12.19 16.67 -14.74
C TYR A 23 -13.22 15.58 -14.43
N ALA A 24 -14.23 15.86 -13.60
CA ALA A 24 -15.29 14.92 -13.27
C ALA A 24 -16.05 14.45 -14.54
N LYS A 25 -16.46 15.39 -15.41
CA LYS A 25 -17.10 15.06 -16.69
C LYS A 25 -16.22 14.22 -17.60
N ARG A 26 -14.91 14.46 -17.61
CA ARG A 26 -13.98 13.66 -18.41
C ARG A 26 -13.92 12.21 -17.91
N LEU A 27 -13.94 11.98 -16.59
CA LEU A 27 -13.99 10.64 -16.01
C LEU A 27 -15.29 9.92 -16.41
N GLU A 28 -16.43 10.60 -16.31
CA GLU A 28 -17.73 10.06 -16.72
C GLU A 28 -17.77 9.72 -18.22
N ASN A 29 -17.27 10.62 -19.09
CA ASN A 29 -17.25 10.41 -20.54
C ASN A 29 -16.30 9.28 -20.97
N GLN A 30 -15.40 8.84 -20.13
CA GLN A 30 -14.49 7.71 -20.36
C GLN A 30 -15.03 6.40 -19.76
N ASP A 31 -16.28 6.37 -19.31
CA ASP A 31 -16.92 5.21 -18.66
C ASP A 31 -16.09 4.62 -17.50
N ILE A 32 -15.36 5.48 -16.79
CA ILE A 32 -14.61 5.07 -15.59
C ILE A 32 -15.63 4.83 -14.47
N PRO A 33 -15.70 3.63 -13.88
CA PRO A 33 -16.68 3.31 -12.84
C PRO A 33 -16.30 3.98 -11.51
N MET A 34 -16.62 5.27 -11.40
CA MET A 34 -16.34 6.06 -10.20
C MET A 34 -17.29 5.71 -9.06
N HIS A 35 -16.76 5.57 -7.85
CA HIS A 35 -17.54 5.44 -6.63
C HIS A 35 -17.60 6.76 -5.86
N SER A 36 -16.46 7.43 -5.74
CA SER A 36 -16.35 8.75 -5.12
C SER A 36 -15.14 9.49 -5.69
N LEU A 37 -15.16 10.79 -5.57
CA LEU A 37 -14.05 11.67 -5.93
C LEU A 37 -13.88 12.73 -4.84
N ILE A 38 -12.71 12.78 -4.21
CA ILE A 38 -12.34 13.79 -3.23
C ILE A 38 -11.09 14.49 -3.72
N ILE A 39 -11.15 15.83 -3.80
CA ILE A 39 -10.01 16.67 -4.16
C ILE A 39 -9.69 17.58 -3.00
N MET A 40 -8.42 17.53 -2.59
CA MET A 40 -7.91 18.26 -1.43
C MET A 40 -6.66 19.07 -1.78
N ARG A 41 -6.48 20.16 -1.05
CA ARG A 41 -5.22 20.91 -1.00
C ARG A 41 -4.86 21.21 0.46
N GLY A 42 -3.75 20.62 0.94
CA GLY A 42 -3.46 20.59 2.37
C GLY A 42 -4.59 19.90 3.14
N ASN A 43 -5.10 20.54 4.18
CA ASN A 43 -6.22 20.05 4.99
C ASN A 43 -7.60 20.54 4.50
N ASN A 44 -7.67 21.12 3.31
CA ASN A 44 -8.89 21.68 2.74
C ASN A 44 -9.46 20.76 1.66
N ILE A 45 -10.70 20.32 1.84
CA ILE A 45 -11.47 19.59 0.82
C ILE A 45 -12.15 20.63 -0.08
N CYS A 46 -11.77 20.62 -1.36
CA CYS A 46 -12.28 21.55 -2.38
C CYS A 46 -13.41 20.95 -3.21
N MET A 47 -13.47 19.63 -3.28
CA MET A 47 -14.51 18.89 -3.98
C MET A 47 -14.69 17.54 -3.32
N GLU A 48 -15.95 17.14 -3.12
CA GLU A 48 -16.34 15.80 -2.68
C GLU A 48 -17.60 15.41 -3.46
N SER A 49 -17.57 14.27 -4.12
CA SER A 49 -18.66 13.76 -4.96
C SER A 49 -18.78 12.25 -4.81
N TYR A 50 -20.01 11.76 -4.87
CA TYR A 50 -20.35 10.35 -4.81
C TYR A 50 -21.19 9.98 -6.03
N TYR A 51 -20.91 8.82 -6.61
CA TYR A 51 -21.57 8.33 -7.82
C TYR A 51 -22.48 7.17 -7.46
N LYS A 52 -23.74 7.23 -7.88
CA LYS A 52 -24.71 6.17 -7.57
C LYS A 52 -24.21 4.79 -8.04
N PRO A 53 -24.40 3.73 -7.24
CA PRO A 53 -25.22 3.65 -6.02
C PRO A 53 -24.53 4.05 -4.72
N TYR A 54 -23.30 4.61 -4.77
CA TYR A 54 -22.48 4.93 -3.60
C TYR A 54 -22.81 6.30 -3.01
N ASP A 55 -22.53 6.42 -1.70
CA ASP A 55 -22.65 7.64 -0.91
C ASP A 55 -21.48 7.76 0.09
N ASN A 56 -21.51 8.75 0.97
CA ASN A 56 -20.47 9.00 1.97
C ASN A 56 -20.38 7.93 3.08
N ASN A 57 -21.36 7.04 3.19
CA ASN A 57 -21.37 5.94 4.17
C ASN A 57 -21.04 4.59 3.53
N SER A 58 -20.87 4.55 2.23
CA SER A 58 -20.61 3.30 1.51
C SER A 58 -19.23 2.76 1.84
N LEU A 59 -19.17 1.47 2.22
CA LEU A 59 -17.92 0.78 2.49
C LEU A 59 -17.30 0.27 1.21
N HIS A 60 -15.99 0.45 1.07
CA HIS A 60 -15.22 0.01 -0.08
C HIS A 60 -14.12 -0.96 0.32
N ARG A 61 -13.86 -1.96 -0.55
CA ARG A 61 -12.65 -2.76 -0.43
C ARG A 61 -11.44 -1.89 -0.72
N MET A 62 -10.52 -1.82 0.23
CA MET A 62 -9.33 -0.98 0.11
C MET A 62 -8.27 -1.56 -0.84
N PHE A 63 -8.30 -2.88 -1.10
CA PHE A 63 -7.31 -3.55 -1.94
C PHE A 63 -5.89 -3.08 -1.57
N SER A 64 -5.10 -2.68 -2.54
CA SER A 64 -3.70 -2.27 -2.33
C SER A 64 -3.51 -0.93 -1.62
N MET A 65 -4.55 -0.14 -1.39
CA MET A 65 -4.47 1.01 -0.47
C MET A 65 -4.12 0.56 0.95
N THR A 66 -4.46 -0.69 1.32
CA THR A 66 -4.05 -1.32 2.59
C THR A 66 -2.54 -1.25 2.81
N LYS A 67 -1.73 -1.32 1.74
CA LYS A 67 -0.27 -1.20 1.82
C LYS A 67 0.20 0.13 2.39
N SER A 68 -0.51 1.21 2.09
CA SER A 68 -0.25 2.54 2.68
C SER A 68 -0.51 2.54 4.18
N LEU A 69 -1.57 1.85 4.65
CA LEU A 69 -1.86 1.72 6.08
C LEU A 69 -0.81 0.86 6.79
N VAL A 70 -0.35 -0.23 6.16
CA VAL A 70 0.77 -1.04 6.68
C VAL A 70 2.04 -0.19 6.81
N SER A 71 2.37 0.60 5.77
CA SER A 71 3.52 1.52 5.80
C SER A 71 3.41 2.53 6.94
N LEU A 72 2.22 3.09 7.19
CA LEU A 72 2.00 3.98 8.35
C LEU A 72 2.19 3.24 9.68
N GLY A 73 1.71 2.00 9.81
CA GLY A 73 1.91 1.16 10.99
C GLY A 73 3.40 0.91 11.26
N ILE A 74 4.17 0.54 10.24
CA ILE A 74 5.63 0.41 10.33
C ILE A 74 6.27 1.75 10.70
N GLY A 75 5.80 2.87 10.14
CA GLY A 75 6.27 4.21 10.50
C GLY A 75 6.07 4.57 11.98
N CYS A 76 4.94 4.16 12.56
CA CYS A 76 4.69 4.32 14.00
C CYS A 76 5.70 3.51 14.84
N LEU A 77 5.91 2.23 14.50
CA LEU A 77 6.88 1.38 15.21
C LEU A 77 8.31 1.90 15.08
N TYR A 78 8.68 2.40 13.90
CA TYR A 78 9.96 3.05 13.67
C TYR A 78 10.11 4.32 14.54
N GLY A 79 9.09 5.17 14.59
CA GLY A 79 9.08 6.38 15.43
C GLY A 79 9.16 6.08 16.93
N GLU A 80 8.65 4.92 17.36
CA GLU A 80 8.74 4.42 18.74
C GLU A 80 10.04 3.64 19.03
N HIS A 81 10.97 3.58 18.09
CA HIS A 81 12.23 2.83 18.16
C HIS A 81 12.05 1.32 18.44
N LYS A 82 10.92 0.74 18.02
CA LYS A 82 10.62 -0.69 18.17
C LYS A 82 11.18 -1.55 17.04
N LEU A 83 11.55 -0.94 15.92
CA LEU A 83 12.20 -1.56 14.78
C LEU A 83 13.09 -0.56 14.05
N SER A 84 14.02 -1.05 13.24
CA SER A 84 14.77 -0.30 12.25
C SER A 84 14.36 -0.71 10.84
N LEU A 85 14.39 0.20 9.89
CA LEU A 85 14.15 -0.15 8.48
C LEU A 85 15.23 -1.07 7.90
N ASP A 86 16.39 -1.13 8.54
CA ASP A 86 17.52 -1.97 8.16
C ASP A 86 17.55 -3.32 8.89
N ASP A 87 16.56 -3.58 9.77
CA ASP A 87 16.39 -4.90 10.40
C ASP A 87 16.07 -5.96 9.37
N HIS A 88 16.63 -7.15 9.55
CA HIS A 88 16.39 -8.30 8.68
C HIS A 88 15.07 -8.97 9.02
N ILE A 89 14.22 -9.22 8.02
CA ILE A 89 12.89 -9.81 8.24
C ILE A 89 12.95 -11.22 8.82
N VAL A 90 13.98 -11.98 8.56
CA VAL A 90 14.17 -13.34 9.11
C VAL A 90 14.21 -13.34 10.64
N ASP A 91 14.59 -12.24 11.28
CA ASP A 91 14.64 -12.13 12.73
C ASP A 91 13.25 -12.05 13.38
N TYR A 92 12.26 -11.56 12.63
CA TYR A 92 10.86 -11.43 13.07
C TYR A 92 10.02 -12.68 12.80
N PHE A 93 10.44 -13.54 11.85
CA PHE A 93 9.65 -14.68 11.36
C PHE A 93 10.39 -16.02 11.53
N LYS A 94 11.09 -16.22 12.63
CA LYS A 94 11.91 -17.43 12.89
C LYS A 94 11.10 -18.72 12.81
N ASP A 95 9.84 -18.69 13.21
CA ASP A 95 8.89 -19.79 13.16
C ASP A 95 8.37 -20.14 11.75
N LYS A 96 8.61 -19.25 10.78
CA LYS A 96 8.18 -19.41 9.38
C LYS A 96 9.32 -19.84 8.45
N LEU A 97 10.54 -19.88 8.95
CA LEU A 97 11.69 -20.26 8.15
C LEU A 97 11.67 -21.76 7.81
N PRO A 98 12.15 -22.15 6.61
CA PRO A 98 12.32 -23.57 6.27
C PRO A 98 13.21 -24.30 7.26
N GLN A 99 12.99 -25.61 7.47
CA GLN A 99 13.79 -26.43 8.38
C GLN A 99 15.30 -26.41 8.05
N ASN A 100 15.64 -26.26 6.76
CA ASN A 100 17.03 -26.17 6.29
C ASN A 100 17.61 -24.74 6.39
N GLY A 101 16.90 -23.83 7.05
CA GLY A 101 17.26 -22.42 7.16
C GLY A 101 16.81 -21.57 5.96
N ALA A 102 16.91 -20.26 6.12
CA ALA A 102 16.56 -19.31 5.07
C ALA A 102 17.60 -19.31 3.93
N TYR A 103 17.13 -19.05 2.70
CA TYR A 103 18.02 -18.76 1.56
C TYR A 103 18.89 -17.52 1.84
N ASP A 104 20.06 -17.44 1.22
CA ASP A 104 21.01 -16.36 1.50
C ASP A 104 20.45 -14.98 1.16
N TYR A 105 19.75 -14.83 0.05
CA TYR A 105 19.07 -13.56 -0.29
C TYR A 105 17.97 -13.22 0.72
N MET A 106 17.29 -14.21 1.27
CA MET A 106 16.27 -13.99 2.30
C MET A 106 16.87 -13.47 3.61
N LYS A 107 18.08 -13.95 3.98
CA LYS A 107 18.81 -13.47 5.17
C LYS A 107 19.24 -12.02 5.06
N MET A 108 19.42 -11.51 3.82
CA MET A 108 19.83 -10.13 3.55
C MET A 108 18.64 -9.17 3.49
N LEU A 109 17.41 -9.69 3.38
CA LEU A 109 16.21 -8.91 3.10
C LEU A 109 15.82 -8.05 4.32
N THR A 110 15.65 -6.75 4.10
CA THR A 110 15.32 -5.79 5.15
C THR A 110 13.86 -5.33 5.11
N ILE A 111 13.39 -4.72 6.20
CA ILE A 111 12.07 -4.05 6.23
C ILE A 111 11.99 -2.97 5.16
N ARG A 112 13.07 -2.25 4.88
CA ARG A 112 13.15 -1.25 3.80
C ARG A 112 12.87 -1.87 2.44
N ASP A 113 13.47 -3.03 2.14
CA ASP A 113 13.24 -3.74 0.88
C ASP A 113 11.79 -4.17 0.72
N MET A 114 11.16 -4.64 1.82
CA MET A 114 9.75 -4.99 1.85
C MET A 114 8.86 -3.78 1.51
N LEU A 115 9.06 -2.65 2.19
CA LEU A 115 8.27 -1.42 2.00
C LEU A 115 8.46 -0.80 0.60
N THR A 116 9.64 -0.98 0.00
CA THR A 116 9.94 -0.44 -1.33
C THR A 116 9.67 -1.43 -2.46
N MET A 117 9.14 -2.61 -2.14
CA MET A 117 8.89 -3.69 -3.10
C MET A 117 10.12 -4.08 -3.91
N ARG A 118 11.26 -4.13 -3.23
CA ARG A 118 12.56 -4.56 -3.78
C ARG A 118 13.02 -5.84 -3.08
N THR A 119 12.07 -6.77 -2.92
CA THR A 119 12.32 -8.08 -2.30
C THR A 119 13.18 -8.96 -3.20
N CYS A 120 13.31 -10.23 -2.88
CA CYS A 120 14.05 -11.20 -3.67
C CYS A 120 13.16 -12.05 -4.59
N HIS A 121 11.86 -11.71 -4.71
CA HIS A 121 10.86 -12.41 -5.52
C HIS A 121 10.35 -11.53 -6.68
N ASP A 122 10.05 -12.15 -7.83
CA ASP A 122 9.48 -11.48 -8.99
C ASP A 122 7.96 -11.31 -8.92
N SER A 123 7.29 -12.02 -8.01
CA SER A 123 5.83 -12.02 -7.90
C SER A 123 5.36 -12.46 -6.54
N THR A 124 4.06 -12.25 -6.28
CA THR A 124 3.39 -12.68 -5.06
C THR A 124 3.47 -14.20 -4.87
N THR A 125 4.11 -14.64 -3.77
CA THR A 125 4.49 -16.04 -3.53
C THR A 125 3.29 -16.95 -3.25
N TYR A 126 2.22 -16.45 -2.65
CA TYR A 126 1.04 -17.26 -2.29
C TYR A 126 0.01 -17.41 -3.42
N LYS A 127 0.28 -16.94 -4.63
CA LYS A 127 -0.61 -17.14 -5.79
C LYS A 127 -0.67 -18.57 -6.28
N THR A 128 0.24 -19.44 -5.86
CA THR A 128 0.24 -20.85 -6.22
C THR A 128 -0.95 -21.57 -5.54
N ALA A 129 -1.68 -22.36 -6.29
CA ALA A 129 -2.81 -23.11 -5.77
C ALA A 129 -2.41 -24.02 -4.60
N GLY A 130 -3.26 -24.06 -3.56
CA GLY A 130 -3.05 -24.91 -2.37
C GLY A 130 -2.20 -24.29 -1.26
N ILE A 131 -1.65 -23.09 -1.44
CA ILE A 131 -0.95 -22.39 -0.36
C ILE A 131 -1.98 -21.78 0.61
N THR A 132 -1.89 -22.22 1.89
CA THR A 132 -2.73 -21.72 2.99
C THR A 132 -1.95 -20.83 3.96
N ASP A 133 -0.65 -21.07 4.13
CA ASP A 133 0.26 -20.21 4.90
C ASP A 133 0.92 -19.20 3.95
N TRP A 134 0.33 -18.02 3.83
CA TRP A 134 0.82 -16.96 2.95
C TRP A 134 2.16 -16.41 3.41
N VAL A 135 2.34 -16.24 4.71
CA VAL A 135 3.62 -15.75 5.28
C VAL A 135 4.71 -16.80 5.07
N GLY A 136 4.44 -18.06 5.41
CA GLY A 136 5.40 -19.16 5.20
C GLY A 136 5.79 -19.31 3.73
N SER A 137 4.88 -19.06 2.79
CA SER A 137 5.19 -19.13 1.36
C SER A 137 6.28 -18.15 0.95
N PHE A 138 6.32 -16.97 1.57
CA PHE A 138 7.34 -15.96 1.30
C PHE A 138 8.75 -16.46 1.60
N PHE A 139 8.91 -17.26 2.67
CA PHE A 139 10.20 -17.80 3.10
C PHE A 139 10.58 -19.12 2.41
N THR A 140 9.61 -19.85 1.86
CA THR A 140 9.84 -21.17 1.24
C THR A 140 10.02 -21.12 -0.27
N VAL A 141 9.46 -20.11 -0.94
CA VAL A 141 9.67 -19.93 -2.38
C VAL A 141 11.12 -19.49 -2.63
N LYS A 142 11.77 -20.14 -3.61
CA LYS A 142 13.17 -19.85 -3.93
C LYS A 142 13.32 -18.41 -4.45
N PRO A 143 14.22 -17.61 -3.85
CA PRO A 143 14.58 -16.28 -4.36
C PRO A 143 15.18 -16.32 -5.76
N VAL A 144 14.93 -15.28 -6.55
CA VAL A 144 15.40 -15.17 -7.94
C VAL A 144 16.45 -14.09 -8.15
N HIS A 145 16.51 -13.08 -7.27
CA HIS A 145 17.53 -12.02 -7.31
C HIS A 145 17.85 -11.51 -5.90
N ALA A 146 18.93 -10.73 -5.78
CA ALA A 146 19.31 -10.12 -4.51
C ALA A 146 18.32 -9.01 -4.12
N PRO A 147 17.96 -8.86 -2.82
CA PRO A 147 17.10 -7.78 -2.36
C PRO A 147 17.73 -6.41 -2.65
N GLY A 148 16.89 -5.40 -2.80
CA GLY A 148 17.32 -4.04 -3.09
C GLY A 148 17.74 -3.78 -4.54
N THR A 149 17.84 -4.81 -5.39
CA THR A 149 18.38 -4.67 -6.76
C THR A 149 17.31 -4.40 -7.81
N GLN A 150 16.11 -4.95 -7.64
CA GLN A 150 15.04 -4.89 -8.63
C GLN A 150 13.70 -4.55 -7.95
N PHE A 151 12.92 -3.66 -8.57
CA PHE A 151 11.53 -3.41 -8.18
C PHE A 151 10.63 -4.48 -8.81
N SER A 152 9.86 -5.16 -7.98
CA SER A 152 8.80 -6.06 -8.42
C SER A 152 7.60 -5.90 -7.51
N TYR A 153 6.44 -5.53 -8.09
CA TYR A 153 5.22 -5.36 -7.31
C TYR A 153 4.78 -6.69 -6.72
N ASP A 154 4.89 -6.81 -5.40
CA ASP A 154 4.62 -8.03 -4.66
C ASP A 154 3.70 -7.77 -3.47
N THR A 155 2.53 -8.42 -3.43
CA THR A 155 1.60 -8.30 -2.31
C THR A 155 2.06 -9.10 -1.10
N SER A 156 2.84 -10.17 -1.26
CA SER A 156 3.39 -10.94 -0.14
C SER A 156 4.36 -10.11 0.71
N SER A 157 5.05 -9.12 0.11
CA SER A 157 5.96 -8.23 0.85
C SER A 157 5.27 -7.33 1.89
N THR A 158 3.97 -7.11 1.75
CA THR A 158 3.20 -6.26 2.66
C THR A 158 2.18 -7.01 3.49
N HIS A 159 2.05 -8.31 3.27
CA HIS A 159 1.18 -9.19 4.06
C HIS A 159 1.83 -9.58 5.35
#